data_5876cdd4bbe9dff43a742423c5ad79ed
#
_entry.id   5876cdd4bbe9dff43a742423c5ad79ed
#
_cell.length_a   1.000
_cell.length_b   1.000
_cell.length_c   1.000
_cell.angle_alpha   90.00
_cell.angle_beta   90.00
_cell.angle_gamma   90.00
#
_symmetry.space_group_name_H-M   'P 1'
#
loop_
_entity.id
_entity.type
_entity.pdbx_description
1 polymer ?
#
loop_
_entity_poly.entity_id
_entity_poly.type
_entity_poly.pdbx_seq_one_letter_code
_entity_poly.pdbx_strand_id
1 'polypeptide(L)'
;MGAYGVTAELGEQLDAARNVATGGTLFGNPLSASAAKAALTEVLVPGAYVHATALGGDLADGIADAIGAAGLPWTVIRLGPRSGQWYGPMPRTGAQAHALTDPLLTRLIRIWLANRGIWDALPGAGPTVPVPATRADVARYLQACAELLAQLR
;
A
#
# COMPACT_ATOMS: atom_id res chain seq x y z
N MET A 1 4.35 2.46 -15.73
CA MET A 1 5.03 3.69 -16.16
C MET A 1 5.22 4.59 -14.95
N GLY A 2 6.38 5.24 -14.80
CA GLY A 2 6.63 6.27 -13.80
C GLY A 2 6.79 7.63 -14.48
N ALA A 3 6.53 8.72 -13.75
CA ALA A 3 6.75 10.07 -14.22
C ALA A 3 7.26 10.93 -13.05
N TYR A 4 8.05 11.92 -13.35
CA TYR A 4 8.46 12.97 -12.41
C TYR A 4 8.33 14.33 -13.09
N GLY A 5 8.04 15.34 -12.29
CA GLY A 5 7.97 16.72 -12.75
C GLY A 5 9.02 17.54 -12.04
N VAL A 6 9.62 18.49 -12.76
CA VAL A 6 10.59 19.43 -12.23
C VAL A 6 10.20 20.86 -12.63
N THR A 7 10.75 21.88 -11.95
CA THR A 7 10.63 23.28 -12.39
C THR A 7 11.39 23.48 -13.69
N ALA A 8 11.02 24.49 -14.48
CA ALA A 8 11.73 24.81 -15.71
C ALA A 8 13.23 25.07 -15.46
N GLU A 9 13.56 25.79 -14.40
CA GLU A 9 14.94 26.07 -13.99
C GLU A 9 15.75 24.80 -13.72
N LEU A 10 15.16 23.82 -12.98
CA LEU A 10 15.82 22.55 -12.72
C LEU A 10 15.90 21.70 -13.99
N GLY A 11 14.92 21.78 -14.88
CA GLY A 11 14.95 21.14 -16.20
C GLY A 11 16.13 21.61 -17.04
N GLU A 12 16.35 22.94 -17.13
CA GLU A 12 17.50 23.53 -17.84
C GLU A 12 18.85 23.07 -17.24
N GLN A 13 18.94 22.99 -15.90
CA GLN A 13 20.14 22.50 -15.23
C GLN A 13 20.39 21.03 -15.53
N LEU A 14 19.34 20.19 -15.56
CA LEU A 14 19.45 18.77 -15.89
C LEU A 14 19.87 18.55 -17.34
N ASP A 15 19.33 19.32 -18.28
CA ASP A 15 19.70 19.26 -19.70
C ASP A 15 21.15 19.71 -19.94
N ALA A 16 21.63 20.67 -19.16
CA ALA A 16 23.03 21.13 -19.22
C ALA A 16 24.01 20.14 -18.53
N ALA A 17 23.54 19.30 -17.63
CA ALA A 17 24.37 18.39 -16.86
C ALA A 17 24.75 17.13 -17.68
N ARG A 18 26.00 17.04 -18.11
CA ARG A 18 26.50 15.93 -18.92
C ARG A 18 26.68 14.59 -18.15
N ASN A 19 26.62 14.65 -16.84
CA ASN A 19 26.80 13.48 -15.94
C ASN A 19 25.50 12.94 -15.36
N VAL A 20 24.37 13.49 -15.75
CA VAL A 20 23.02 13.04 -15.35
C VAL A 20 22.38 12.34 -16.55
N ALA A 21 22.22 11.03 -16.46
CA ALA A 21 21.51 10.27 -17.48
C ALA A 21 20.00 10.40 -17.26
N THR A 22 19.30 11.02 -18.21
CA THR A 22 17.85 11.07 -18.27
C THR A 22 17.40 10.23 -19.44
N GLY A 23 17.14 8.96 -19.23
CA GLY A 23 16.75 8.08 -20.32
C GLY A 23 16.70 6.62 -19.94
N GLY A 24 16.22 5.80 -20.86
CA GLY A 24 16.17 4.36 -20.74
C GLY A 24 15.54 3.75 -21.98
N THR A 25 15.86 2.52 -22.28
CA THR A 25 15.42 1.81 -23.50
C THR A 25 13.90 1.86 -23.72
N LEU A 26 13.11 1.93 -22.64
CA LEU A 26 11.64 1.95 -22.69
C LEU A 26 11.04 3.32 -22.38
N PHE A 27 11.84 4.37 -22.27
CA PHE A 27 11.35 5.73 -22.05
C PHE A 27 10.54 6.20 -23.26
N GLY A 28 9.40 6.83 -22.98
CA GLY A 28 8.51 7.34 -24.02
C GLY A 28 7.89 6.26 -24.91
N ASN A 29 7.93 4.98 -24.49
CA ASN A 29 7.32 3.89 -25.23
C ASN A 29 5.82 4.18 -25.51
N PRO A 30 5.37 4.23 -26.77
CA PRO A 30 3.99 4.61 -27.11
C PRO A 30 2.94 3.70 -26.49
N LEU A 31 3.20 2.39 -26.37
CA LEU A 31 2.28 1.44 -25.75
C LEU A 31 2.10 1.75 -24.28
N SER A 32 3.20 1.98 -23.55
CA SER A 32 3.15 2.35 -22.13
C SER A 32 2.50 3.71 -21.92
N ALA A 33 2.74 4.67 -22.81
CA ALA A 33 2.11 5.99 -22.75
C ALA A 33 0.59 5.90 -23.01
N SER A 34 0.16 5.10 -23.99
CA SER A 34 -1.25 4.86 -24.27
C SER A 34 -1.96 4.18 -23.10
N ALA A 35 -1.34 3.15 -22.52
CA ALA A 35 -1.87 2.48 -21.34
C ALA A 35 -1.97 3.43 -20.13
N ALA A 36 -0.96 4.28 -19.91
CA ALA A 36 -0.99 5.27 -18.84
C ALA A 36 -2.10 6.31 -19.08
N LYS A 37 -2.29 6.78 -20.32
CA LYS A 37 -3.39 7.69 -20.67
C LYS A 37 -4.73 7.06 -20.33
N ALA A 38 -5.02 5.85 -20.81
CA ALA A 38 -6.26 5.15 -20.51
C ALA A 38 -6.48 4.95 -19.00
N ALA A 39 -5.44 4.52 -18.27
CA ALA A 39 -5.52 4.37 -16.83
C ALA A 39 -5.87 5.68 -16.11
N LEU A 40 -5.26 6.80 -16.49
CA LEU A 40 -5.48 8.09 -15.86
C LEU A 40 -6.83 8.74 -16.24
N THR A 41 -7.34 8.49 -17.45
CA THR A 41 -8.58 9.10 -17.94
C THR A 41 -9.83 8.28 -17.69
N GLU A 42 -9.72 6.95 -17.58
CA GLU A 42 -10.87 6.05 -17.53
C GLU A 42 -10.98 5.25 -16.23
N VAL A 43 -9.84 4.96 -15.58
CA VAL A 43 -9.80 4.11 -14.37
C VAL A 43 -9.56 4.92 -13.11
N LEU A 44 -8.52 5.75 -13.09
CA LEU A 44 -8.10 6.52 -11.92
C LEU A 44 -8.86 7.87 -11.86
N VAL A 45 -10.17 7.79 -11.94
CA VAL A 45 -11.08 8.93 -11.84
C VAL A 45 -11.48 9.21 -10.39
N PRO A 46 -11.99 10.40 -10.03
CA PRO A 46 -12.33 10.76 -8.65
C PRO A 46 -13.20 9.72 -7.93
N GLY A 47 -14.21 9.15 -8.62
CA GLY A 47 -15.10 8.14 -8.06
C GLY A 47 -14.38 6.85 -7.64
N ALA A 48 -13.35 6.44 -8.38
CA ALA A 48 -12.54 5.27 -8.05
C ALA A 48 -11.78 5.46 -6.73
N TYR A 49 -11.25 6.67 -6.49
CA TYR A 49 -10.58 7.00 -5.23
C TYR A 49 -11.55 7.04 -4.05
N VAL A 50 -12.75 7.57 -4.24
CA VAL A 50 -13.81 7.58 -3.21
C VAL A 50 -14.15 6.16 -2.81
N HIS A 51 -14.39 5.27 -3.78
CA HIS A 51 -14.69 3.86 -3.55
C HIS A 51 -13.55 3.13 -2.81
N ALA A 52 -12.33 3.22 -3.34
CA ALA A 52 -11.18 2.53 -2.75
C ALA A 52 -10.86 3.06 -1.34
N THR A 53 -11.03 4.37 -1.09
CA THR A 53 -10.82 4.98 0.22
C THR A 53 -11.86 4.51 1.24
N ALA A 54 -13.13 4.38 0.84
CA ALA A 54 -14.17 3.86 1.71
C ALA A 54 -13.89 2.42 2.13
N LEU A 55 -13.55 1.55 1.17
CA LEU A 55 -13.14 0.17 1.46
C LEU A 55 -11.86 0.08 2.29
N GLY A 56 -10.90 0.99 2.06
CA GLY A 56 -9.69 1.10 2.87
C GLY A 56 -9.98 1.48 4.31
N GLY A 57 -11.00 2.30 4.55
CA GLY A 57 -11.53 2.61 5.87
C GLY A 57 -12.12 1.36 6.55
N ASP A 58 -13.04 0.68 5.87
CA ASP A 58 -13.66 -0.57 6.36
C ASP A 58 -12.58 -1.62 6.71
N LEU A 59 -11.56 -1.75 5.86
CA LEU A 59 -10.44 -2.67 6.09
C LEU A 59 -9.63 -2.28 7.32
N ALA A 60 -9.28 -1.01 7.49
CA ALA A 60 -8.49 -0.56 8.62
C ALA A 60 -9.24 -0.69 9.95
N ASP A 61 -10.55 -0.40 9.97
CA ASP A 61 -11.40 -0.59 11.14
C ASP A 61 -11.47 -2.08 11.53
N GLY A 62 -11.73 -2.95 10.58
CA GLY A 62 -11.78 -4.39 10.84
C GLY A 62 -10.43 -4.98 11.30
N ILE A 63 -9.29 -4.47 10.81
CA ILE A 63 -7.96 -4.88 11.33
C ILE A 63 -7.80 -4.41 12.78
N ALA A 64 -8.21 -3.18 13.09
CA ALA A 64 -8.12 -2.65 14.46
C ALA A 64 -9.00 -3.45 15.43
N ASP A 65 -10.21 -3.80 15.02
CA ASP A 65 -11.12 -4.66 15.81
C ASP A 65 -10.51 -6.05 16.05
N ALA A 66 -9.91 -6.67 15.04
CA ALA A 66 -9.26 -7.97 15.17
C ALA A 66 -8.04 -7.91 16.10
N ILE A 67 -7.24 -6.84 16.04
CA ILE A 67 -6.12 -6.59 16.96
C ILE A 67 -6.62 -6.44 18.39
N GLY A 68 -7.68 -5.65 18.60
CA GLY A 68 -8.30 -5.47 19.91
C GLY A 68 -8.87 -6.78 20.49
N ALA A 69 -9.56 -7.57 19.68
CA ALA A 69 -10.09 -8.87 20.06
C ALA A 69 -8.98 -9.88 20.42
N ALA A 70 -7.82 -9.79 19.77
CA ALA A 70 -6.63 -10.58 20.09
C ALA A 70 -5.88 -10.08 21.33
N GLY A 71 -6.18 -8.90 21.87
CA GLY A 71 -5.47 -8.30 23.01
C GLY A 71 -4.05 -7.88 22.69
N LEU A 72 -3.73 -7.64 21.40
CA LEU A 72 -2.39 -7.26 20.98
C LEU A 72 -2.18 -5.74 21.11
N PRO A 73 -1.00 -5.28 21.54
CA PRO A 73 -0.70 -3.85 21.72
C PRO A 73 -0.35 -3.15 20.40
N TRP A 74 -0.95 -3.57 19.31
CA TRP A 74 -0.66 -3.05 17.96
C TRP A 74 -1.58 -1.89 17.61
N THR A 75 -1.12 -1.04 16.69
CA THR A 75 -1.89 0.11 16.19
C THR A 75 -2.04 0.06 14.69
N VAL A 76 -3.16 0.61 14.18
CA VAL A 76 -3.45 0.70 12.75
C VAL A 76 -3.33 2.14 12.29
N ILE A 77 -2.70 2.36 11.14
CA ILE A 77 -2.68 3.64 10.43
C ILE A 77 -3.52 3.56 9.17
N ARG A 78 -4.00 4.71 8.70
CA ARG A 78 -4.79 4.87 7.47
C ARG A 78 -4.22 5.96 6.60
N LEU A 79 -4.20 5.70 5.29
CA LEU A 79 -3.86 6.69 4.28
C LEU A 79 -4.69 6.40 3.02
N GLY A 80 -5.89 6.99 2.93
CA GLY A 80 -6.83 6.72 1.83
C GLY A 80 -7.14 5.22 1.72
N PRO A 81 -6.93 4.60 0.54
CA PRO A 81 -7.20 3.18 0.33
C PRO A 81 -6.15 2.25 0.96
N ARG A 82 -5.17 2.80 1.64
CA ARG A 82 -4.08 2.05 2.26
C ARG A 82 -4.21 2.07 3.77
N SER A 83 -3.97 0.94 4.38
CA SER A 83 -3.83 0.79 5.83
C SER A 83 -2.53 0.06 6.15
N GLY A 84 -2.11 0.10 7.40
CA GLY A 84 -0.96 -0.63 7.89
C GLY A 84 -1.04 -0.79 9.40
N GLN A 85 -0.34 -1.77 9.93
CA GLN A 85 -0.22 -1.97 11.37
C GLN A 85 1.23 -1.78 11.84
N TRP A 86 1.36 -1.22 13.02
CA TRP A 86 2.59 -1.23 13.78
C TRP A 86 2.50 -2.31 14.86
N TYR A 87 3.54 -3.09 15.04
CA TYR A 87 3.60 -4.15 16.05
C TYR A 87 3.86 -3.58 17.46
N GLY A 88 3.18 -2.49 17.77
CA GLY A 88 3.27 -1.74 19.01
C GLY A 88 2.52 -0.41 18.97
N PRO A 89 2.82 0.53 19.88
CA PRO A 89 2.17 1.82 19.91
C PRO A 89 2.52 2.67 18.69
N MET A 90 1.68 3.65 18.36
CA MET A 90 1.87 4.54 17.21
C MET A 90 3.24 5.24 17.26
N PRO A 91 4.14 5.00 16.31
CA PRO A 91 5.44 5.67 16.28
C PRO A 91 5.31 7.14 15.90
N ARG A 92 6.12 7.98 16.49
CA ARG A 92 6.20 9.43 16.22
C ARG A 92 7.45 9.84 15.44
N THR A 93 8.41 8.93 15.31
CA THR A 93 9.66 9.15 14.59
C THR A 93 10.02 7.94 13.73
N GLY A 94 10.86 8.16 12.71
CA GLY A 94 11.35 7.06 11.89
C GLY A 94 12.11 6.00 12.68
N ALA A 95 12.88 6.40 13.69
CA ALA A 95 13.60 5.47 14.57
C ALA A 95 12.63 4.58 15.38
N GLN A 96 11.55 5.14 15.92
CA GLN A 96 10.50 4.38 16.59
C GLN A 96 9.78 3.43 15.61
N ALA A 97 9.47 3.89 14.42
CA ALA A 97 8.86 3.06 13.39
C ALA A 97 9.77 1.87 13.02
N HIS A 98 11.07 2.12 12.86
CA HIS A 98 12.04 1.06 12.57
C HIS A 98 12.13 0.03 13.72
N ALA A 99 12.10 0.47 14.95
CA ALA A 99 12.14 -0.41 16.14
C ALA A 99 10.90 -1.32 16.26
N LEU A 100 9.77 -0.95 15.63
CA LEU A 100 8.54 -1.74 15.59
C LEU A 100 8.45 -2.68 14.38
N THR A 101 9.51 -2.82 13.59
CA THR A 101 9.54 -3.78 12.48
C THR A 101 9.94 -5.16 12.97
N ASP A 102 9.18 -6.16 12.55
CA ASP A 102 9.52 -7.59 12.75
C ASP A 102 9.48 -8.31 11.40
N PRO A 103 10.64 -8.60 10.79
CA PRO A 103 10.71 -9.26 9.50
C PRO A 103 10.13 -10.69 9.50
N LEU A 104 10.26 -11.42 10.63
CA LEU A 104 9.73 -12.78 10.74
C LEU A 104 8.21 -12.76 10.81
N LEU A 105 7.65 -11.89 11.64
CA LEU A 105 6.20 -11.70 11.75
C LEU A 105 5.60 -11.19 10.42
N THR A 106 6.24 -10.22 9.78
CA THR A 106 5.84 -9.74 8.45
C THR A 106 5.80 -10.87 7.42
N ARG A 107 6.82 -11.74 7.42
CA ARG A 107 6.87 -12.91 6.54
C ARG A 107 5.78 -13.92 6.88
N LEU A 108 5.54 -14.19 8.16
CA LEU A 108 4.47 -15.08 8.61
C LEU A 108 3.10 -14.61 8.13
N ILE A 109 2.78 -13.33 8.37
CA ILE A 109 1.52 -12.72 7.92
C ILE A 109 1.36 -12.89 6.41
N ARG A 110 2.39 -12.59 5.64
CA ARG A 110 2.36 -12.70 4.18
C ARG A 110 2.11 -14.13 3.69
N ILE A 111 2.80 -15.13 4.27
CA ILE A 111 2.63 -16.54 3.90
C ILE A 111 1.22 -17.01 4.29
N TRP A 112 0.73 -16.61 5.47
CA TRP A 112 -0.60 -16.93 5.94
C TRP A 112 -1.69 -16.42 4.98
N LEU A 113 -1.60 -15.16 4.58
CA LEU A 113 -2.52 -14.53 3.64
C LEU A 113 -2.42 -15.16 2.24
N ALA A 114 -1.20 -15.41 1.74
CA ALA A 114 -0.97 -16.04 0.44
C ALA A 114 -1.61 -17.44 0.35
N ASN A 115 -1.51 -18.26 1.40
CA ASN A 115 -2.15 -19.57 1.47
C ASN A 115 -3.68 -19.50 1.48
N ARG A 116 -4.26 -18.30 1.69
CA ARG A 116 -5.70 -18.02 1.62
C ARG A 116 -6.11 -17.27 0.37
N GLY A 117 -5.21 -17.21 -0.62
CA GLY A 117 -5.43 -16.52 -1.90
C GLY A 117 -5.43 -15.00 -1.81
N ILE A 118 -4.77 -14.44 -0.78
CA ILE A 118 -4.64 -13.00 -0.57
C ILE A 118 -3.16 -12.63 -0.75
N TRP A 119 -2.86 -11.80 -1.74
CA TRP A 119 -1.49 -11.36 -2.00
C TRP A 119 -1.27 -9.92 -1.53
N ASP A 120 -0.49 -9.76 -0.48
CA ASP A 120 -0.02 -8.45 -0.04
C ASP A 120 1.21 -8.05 -0.87
N ALA A 121 1.03 -7.09 -1.76
CA ALA A 121 2.04 -6.70 -2.73
C ALA A 121 3.25 -6.01 -2.10
N LEU A 122 3.05 -5.30 -0.98
CA LEU A 122 4.08 -4.51 -0.32
C LEU A 122 4.30 -5.00 1.12
N PRO A 123 5.19 -5.97 1.33
CA PRO A 123 5.46 -6.49 2.66
C PRO A 123 5.87 -5.38 3.63
N GLY A 124 5.30 -5.39 4.83
CA GLY A 124 5.59 -4.41 5.87
C GLY A 124 5.01 -3.01 5.65
N ALA A 125 4.35 -2.78 4.51
CA ALA A 125 3.71 -1.51 4.22
C ALA A 125 2.19 -1.52 4.44
N GLY A 126 1.65 -2.69 4.77
CA GLY A 126 0.23 -2.94 4.97
C GLY A 126 -0.58 -3.07 3.67
N PRO A 127 -1.81 -3.56 3.78
CA PRO A 127 -2.66 -3.78 2.65
C PRO A 127 -3.06 -2.48 1.95
N THR A 128 -3.20 -2.56 0.63
CA THR A 128 -3.73 -1.48 -0.21
C THR A 128 -4.92 -2.02 -0.97
N VAL A 129 -6.06 -1.36 -0.86
CA VAL A 129 -7.28 -1.71 -1.60
C VAL A 129 -7.15 -1.25 -3.04
N PRO A 130 -7.13 -2.16 -4.03
CA PRO A 130 -7.11 -1.78 -5.43
C PRO A 130 -8.49 -1.27 -5.89
N VAL A 131 -8.50 -0.48 -6.96
CA VAL A 131 -9.73 0.11 -7.51
C VAL A 131 -10.85 -0.91 -7.77
N PRO A 132 -10.59 -2.12 -8.31
CA PRO A 132 -11.65 -3.11 -8.58
C PRO A 132 -12.06 -3.94 -7.35
N ALA A 133 -11.50 -3.67 -6.16
CA ALA A 133 -11.84 -4.43 -4.97
C ALA A 133 -13.30 -4.25 -4.56
N THR A 134 -13.84 -5.28 -3.93
CA THR A 134 -15.21 -5.34 -3.44
C THR A 134 -15.24 -5.47 -1.92
N ARG A 135 -16.43 -5.27 -1.32
CA ARG A 135 -16.63 -5.56 0.12
C ARG A 135 -16.37 -7.03 0.47
N ALA A 136 -16.61 -7.95 -0.46
CA ALA A 136 -16.33 -9.38 -0.25
C ALA A 136 -14.82 -9.64 -0.15
N ASP A 137 -13.99 -8.90 -0.91
CA ASP A 137 -12.53 -9.02 -0.82
C ASP A 137 -12.03 -8.50 0.53
N VAL A 138 -12.56 -7.38 1.01
CA VAL A 138 -12.28 -6.85 2.35
C VAL A 138 -12.68 -7.86 3.44
N ALA A 139 -13.90 -8.41 3.38
CA ALA A 139 -14.37 -9.39 4.34
C ALA A 139 -13.48 -10.64 4.39
N ARG A 140 -13.05 -11.14 3.22
CA ARG A 140 -12.12 -12.28 3.14
C ARG A 140 -10.76 -11.97 3.76
N TYR A 141 -10.25 -10.77 3.54
CA TYR A 141 -9.01 -10.33 4.20
C TYR A 141 -9.15 -10.29 5.71
N LEU A 142 -10.22 -9.66 6.21
CA LEU A 142 -10.48 -9.51 7.64
C LEU A 142 -10.67 -10.86 8.34
N GLN A 143 -11.35 -11.81 7.70
CA GLN A 143 -11.48 -13.16 8.23
C GLN A 143 -10.10 -13.81 8.39
N ALA A 144 -9.27 -13.80 7.34
CA ALA A 144 -7.94 -14.38 7.38
C ALA A 144 -7.02 -13.70 8.41
N CYS A 145 -7.15 -12.38 8.57
CA CYS A 145 -6.44 -11.60 9.57
C CYS A 145 -6.86 -12.00 10.99
N ALA A 146 -8.16 -12.03 11.28
CA ALA A 146 -8.68 -12.40 12.59
C ALA A 146 -8.26 -13.82 13.01
N GLU A 147 -8.32 -14.78 12.08
CA GLU A 147 -7.87 -16.17 12.31
C GLU A 147 -6.38 -16.23 12.69
N LEU A 148 -5.52 -15.43 12.03
CA LEU A 148 -4.10 -15.36 12.36
C LEU A 148 -3.87 -14.74 13.73
N LEU A 149 -4.46 -13.56 13.97
CA LEU A 149 -4.24 -12.81 15.21
C LEU A 149 -4.70 -13.60 16.45
N ALA A 150 -5.74 -14.41 16.31
CA ALA A 150 -6.19 -15.30 17.38
C ALA A 150 -5.15 -16.37 17.75
N GLN A 151 -4.18 -16.68 16.89
CA GLN A 151 -3.10 -17.65 17.17
C GLN A 151 -1.83 -16.98 17.73
N LEU A 152 -1.77 -15.65 17.73
CA LEU A 152 -0.63 -14.89 18.26
C LEU A 152 -0.79 -14.44 19.72
N ARG A 153 -1.81 -14.94 20.37
CA ARG A 153 -2.11 -14.68 21.81
C ARG A 153 -1.10 -15.33 22.74
#